data_0d4744435c7629bcab3221ac1b445e0b
#
_entry.id   0d4744435c7629bcab3221ac1b445e0b
#
_cell.length_a   1.000
_cell.length_b   1.000
_cell.length_c   1.000
_cell.angle_alpha   90.00
_cell.angle_beta   90.00
_cell.angle_gamma   90.00
#
_symmetry.space_group_name_H-M   'P 1'
#
loop_
_entity.id
_entity.type
_entity.pdbx_description
1 polymer ?
#
loop_
_entity_poly.entity_id
_entity_poly.type
_entity_poly.pdbx_seq_one_letter_code
_entity_poly.pdbx_strand_id
1 'polypeptide(L)'
;MVTISKDNDVVTLINVFTVRPEHQQRLVDVLVNATQTVMRNQPGYVSANIHKSLDGTRVTNYAQWRSREAFEAMFANPQAIEHMQEAERITEKFEPHLYEVSFVDEVS
;
A
#
# COMPACT_ATOMS: atom_id res chain seq x y z
N MET A 1 -3.78 -15.60 5.10
CA MET A 1 -4.92 -14.94 4.42
C MET A 1 -5.10 -13.54 4.94
N VAL A 2 -5.39 -12.61 4.05
CA VAL A 2 -5.68 -11.23 4.44
C VAL A 2 -7.06 -11.16 5.09
N THR A 3 -7.16 -10.50 6.25
CA THR A 3 -8.42 -10.38 6.98
C THR A 3 -8.72 -8.90 7.23
N ILE A 4 -9.95 -8.50 6.96
CA ILE A 4 -10.44 -7.17 7.29
C ILE A 4 -11.40 -7.32 8.47
N SER A 5 -11.10 -6.65 9.59
CA SER A 5 -11.91 -6.74 10.80
C SER A 5 -11.74 -5.46 11.62
N LYS A 6 -12.84 -4.99 12.21
CA LYS A 6 -12.78 -3.83 13.11
C LYS A 6 -12.16 -4.20 14.47
N ASP A 7 -12.03 -5.49 14.75
CA ASP A 7 -11.51 -5.98 16.03
C ASP A 7 -10.03 -6.34 15.97
N ASN A 8 -9.42 -6.22 14.80
CA ASN A 8 -7.98 -6.46 14.64
C ASN A 8 -7.18 -5.24 15.08
N ASP A 9 -6.04 -5.51 15.72
CA ASP A 9 -5.06 -4.47 16.07
C ASP A 9 -4.19 -4.15 14.87
N VAL A 10 -4.80 -3.69 13.79
CA VAL A 10 -4.07 -3.27 12.59
C VAL A 10 -4.49 -1.87 12.19
N VAL A 11 -3.53 -1.16 11.61
CA VAL A 11 -3.78 0.13 10.96
C VAL A 11 -3.81 -0.12 9.46
N THR A 12 -4.79 0.46 8.80
CA THR A 12 -4.94 0.31 7.35
C THR A 12 -4.35 1.52 6.66
N LEU A 13 -3.45 1.26 5.70
CA LEU A 13 -2.93 2.28 4.80
C LEU A 13 -3.67 2.14 3.48
N ILE A 14 -4.29 3.24 3.01
CA ILE A 14 -4.83 3.29 1.66
C ILE A 14 -4.09 4.41 0.96
N ASN A 15 -3.29 4.04 -0.04
CA ASN A 15 -2.53 4.99 -0.82
C ASN A 15 -3.02 4.93 -2.26
N VAL A 16 -3.59 6.02 -2.75
CA VAL A 16 -4.13 6.10 -4.10
C VAL A 16 -3.13 6.86 -4.98
N PHE A 17 -2.61 6.17 -5.99
CA PHE A 17 -1.70 6.75 -6.97
C PHE A 17 -2.50 7.08 -8.23
N THR A 18 -2.38 8.31 -8.72
CA THR A 18 -2.90 8.70 -10.02
C THR A 18 -1.78 8.54 -11.04
N VAL A 19 -2.07 7.86 -12.12
CA VAL A 19 -1.05 7.46 -13.10
C VAL A 19 -1.62 7.57 -14.51
N ARG A 20 -0.76 7.82 -15.48
CA ARG A 20 -1.16 7.79 -16.88
C ARG A 20 -1.46 6.33 -17.27
N PRO A 21 -2.47 6.08 -18.09
CA PRO A 21 -2.85 4.70 -18.43
C PRO A 21 -1.71 3.84 -18.96
N GLU A 22 -0.81 4.42 -19.77
CA GLU A 22 0.33 3.70 -20.31
C GLU A 22 1.36 3.30 -19.26
N HIS A 23 1.28 3.88 -18.05
CA HIS A 23 2.20 3.58 -16.94
C HIS A 23 1.55 2.78 -15.81
N GLN A 24 0.26 2.47 -15.92
CA GLN A 24 -0.44 1.79 -14.83
C GLN A 24 0.20 0.45 -14.46
N GLN A 25 0.42 -0.40 -15.45
CA GLN A 25 1.00 -1.73 -15.16
C GLN A 25 2.44 -1.62 -14.65
N ARG A 26 3.20 -0.67 -15.18
CA ARG A 26 4.57 -0.43 -14.69
C ARG A 26 4.57 -0.07 -13.21
N LEU A 27 3.62 0.78 -12.79
CA LEU A 27 3.53 1.14 -11.38
C LEU A 27 3.15 -0.06 -10.51
N VAL A 28 2.20 -0.89 -10.98
CA VAL A 28 1.86 -2.13 -10.29
C VAL A 28 3.11 -2.97 -10.09
N ASP A 29 3.91 -3.16 -11.14
CA ASP A 29 5.11 -3.98 -11.07
C ASP A 29 6.15 -3.41 -10.09
N VAL A 30 6.31 -2.09 -10.07
CA VAL A 30 7.22 -1.41 -9.13
C VAL A 30 6.76 -1.65 -7.69
N LEU A 31 5.46 -1.49 -7.42
CA LEU A 31 4.93 -1.67 -6.07
C LEU A 31 5.00 -3.13 -5.62
N VAL A 32 4.74 -4.08 -6.53
CA VAL A 32 4.86 -5.51 -6.23
C VAL A 32 6.31 -5.85 -5.88
N ASN A 33 7.26 -5.38 -6.68
CA ASN A 33 8.67 -5.63 -6.41
C ASN A 33 9.11 -5.04 -5.07
N ALA A 34 8.71 -3.81 -4.78
CA ALA A 34 9.02 -3.17 -3.50
C ALA A 34 8.48 -3.96 -2.33
N THR A 35 7.25 -4.48 -2.47
CA THR A 35 6.61 -5.29 -1.44
C THR A 35 7.37 -6.58 -1.21
N GLN A 36 7.69 -7.31 -2.26
CA GLN A 36 8.31 -8.63 -2.16
C GLN A 36 9.76 -8.57 -1.68
N THR A 37 10.48 -7.51 -2.00
CA THR A 37 11.91 -7.42 -1.68
C THR A 37 12.22 -6.65 -0.41
N VAL A 38 11.39 -5.69 -0.03
CA VAL A 38 11.68 -4.80 1.10
C VAL A 38 10.55 -4.73 2.10
N MET A 39 9.34 -4.35 1.66
CA MET A 39 8.27 -3.99 2.61
C MET A 39 7.83 -5.17 3.47
N ARG A 40 7.71 -6.34 2.89
CA ARG A 40 7.26 -7.54 3.62
C ARG A 40 8.21 -7.96 4.74
N ASN A 41 9.43 -7.46 4.71
CA ASN A 41 10.44 -7.78 5.73
C ASN A 41 10.51 -6.72 6.84
N GLN A 42 9.70 -5.68 6.76
CA GLN A 42 9.67 -4.63 7.77
C GLN A 42 8.94 -5.10 9.02
N PRO A 43 9.46 -4.76 10.22
CA PRO A 43 8.74 -5.08 11.46
C PRO A 43 7.35 -4.45 11.45
N GLY A 44 6.34 -5.27 11.78
CA GLY A 44 4.97 -4.78 11.84
C GLY A 44 4.21 -4.79 10.52
N TYR A 45 4.84 -5.17 9.42
CA TYR A 45 4.13 -5.38 8.16
C TYR A 45 3.15 -6.56 8.32
N VAL A 46 1.93 -6.40 7.81
CA VAL A 46 0.92 -7.46 7.83
C VAL A 46 0.56 -7.88 6.41
N SER A 47 0.16 -6.94 5.56
CA SER A 47 -0.18 -7.25 4.17
C SER A 47 -0.09 -6.01 3.30
N ALA A 48 0.04 -6.25 1.99
CA ALA A 48 -0.13 -5.22 0.98
C ALA A 48 -0.95 -5.81 -0.16
N ASN A 49 -1.93 -5.06 -0.62
CA ASN A 49 -2.89 -5.53 -1.61
C ASN A 49 -2.98 -4.47 -2.71
N ILE A 50 -2.34 -4.75 -3.83
CA ILE A 50 -2.20 -3.79 -4.92
C ILE A 50 -3.37 -3.95 -5.88
N HIS A 51 -4.09 -2.85 -6.09
CA HIS A 51 -5.27 -2.81 -6.96
C HIS A 51 -5.00 -1.88 -8.13
N LYS A 52 -5.49 -2.24 -9.30
CA LYS A 52 -5.47 -1.30 -10.42
C LYS A 52 -6.90 -0.99 -10.82
N SER A 53 -7.18 0.29 -11.08
CA SER A 53 -8.52 0.71 -11.47
C SER A 53 -8.84 0.20 -12.86
N LEU A 54 -10.13 -0.09 -13.08
CA LEU A 54 -10.57 -0.63 -14.37
C LEU A 54 -10.48 0.42 -15.49
N ASP A 55 -10.50 1.70 -15.13
CA ASP A 55 -10.38 2.78 -16.11
C ASP A 55 -8.93 3.11 -16.49
N GLY A 56 -7.96 2.44 -15.86
CA GLY A 56 -6.55 2.60 -16.20
C GLY A 56 -5.84 3.79 -15.56
N THR A 57 -6.52 4.57 -14.72
CA THR A 57 -5.99 5.86 -14.25
C THR A 57 -5.43 5.85 -12.84
N ARG A 58 -5.66 4.78 -12.08
CA ARG A 58 -5.22 4.70 -10.68
C ARG A 58 -4.66 3.34 -10.33
N VAL A 59 -3.76 3.35 -9.35
CA VAL A 59 -3.30 2.15 -8.65
C VAL A 59 -3.46 2.44 -7.17
N THR A 60 -4.02 1.51 -6.42
CA THR A 60 -4.26 1.68 -4.98
C THR A 60 -3.56 0.57 -4.21
N ASN A 61 -2.78 0.96 -3.22
CA ASN A 61 -2.23 0.01 -2.26
C ASN A 61 -3.09 0.04 -1.00
N TYR A 62 -3.75 -1.09 -0.73
CA TYR A 62 -4.47 -1.32 0.51
C TYR A 62 -3.56 -2.19 1.37
N ALA A 63 -2.91 -1.59 2.35
CA ALA A 63 -1.93 -2.29 3.17
C ALA A 63 -2.35 -2.30 4.63
N GLN A 64 -1.83 -3.29 5.36
CA GLN A 64 -2.11 -3.42 6.79
C GLN A 64 -0.78 -3.45 7.54
N TRP A 65 -0.73 -2.70 8.64
CA TRP A 65 0.42 -2.62 9.53
C TRP A 65 -0.04 -2.85 10.97
N ARG A 66 0.83 -3.40 11.81
CA ARG A 66 0.48 -3.67 13.20
C ARG A 66 0.19 -2.40 13.99
N SER A 67 0.81 -1.29 13.62
CA SER A 67 0.61 -0.01 14.29
C SER A 67 1.03 1.13 13.38
N ARG A 68 0.61 2.34 13.74
CA ARG A 68 1.07 3.54 13.08
C ARG A 68 2.60 3.69 13.21
N GLU A 69 3.12 3.37 14.39
CA GLU A 69 4.56 3.46 14.65
C GLU A 69 5.35 2.51 13.76
N ALA A 70 4.84 1.31 13.52
CA ALA A 70 5.49 0.37 12.61
C ALA A 70 5.52 0.89 11.19
N PHE A 71 4.41 1.47 10.73
CA PHE A 71 4.35 2.09 9.42
C PHE A 71 5.36 3.24 9.31
N GLU A 72 5.39 4.12 10.32
CA GLU A 72 6.28 5.27 10.30
C GLU A 72 7.75 4.86 10.38
N ALA A 73 8.05 3.80 11.12
CA ALA A 73 9.42 3.29 11.23
C ALA A 73 9.99 2.80 9.90
N MET A 74 9.14 2.39 8.97
CA MET A 74 9.56 1.96 7.65
C MET A 74 10.29 3.06 6.89
N PHE A 75 9.97 4.32 7.16
CA PHE A 75 10.62 5.46 6.52
C PHE A 75 12.09 5.65 6.94
N ALA A 76 12.54 4.95 7.98
CA ALA A 76 13.95 4.97 8.36
C ALA A 76 14.80 3.99 7.53
N ASN A 77 14.16 3.15 6.72
CA ASN A 77 14.85 2.18 5.87
C ASN A 77 15.18 2.81 4.51
N PRO A 78 16.49 2.99 4.17
CA PRO A 78 16.86 3.61 2.90
C PRO A 78 16.35 2.88 1.67
N GLN A 79 16.26 1.54 1.73
CA GLN A 79 15.74 0.76 0.59
C GLN A 79 14.26 1.02 0.38
N ALA A 80 13.50 1.18 1.47
CA ALA A 80 12.08 1.52 1.36
C ALA A 80 11.88 2.88 0.71
N ILE A 81 12.68 3.86 1.14
CA ILE A 81 12.63 5.21 0.57
C ILE A 81 12.97 5.18 -0.92
N GLU A 82 13.99 4.42 -1.31
CA GLU A 82 14.40 4.29 -2.71
C GLU A 82 13.26 3.76 -3.58
N HIS A 83 12.57 2.71 -3.12
CA HIS A 83 11.43 2.15 -3.85
C HIS A 83 10.25 3.12 -3.92
N MET A 84 10.02 3.87 -2.84
CA MET A 84 8.97 4.89 -2.84
C MET A 84 9.25 5.99 -3.85
N GLN A 85 10.51 6.43 -3.94
CA GLN A 85 10.92 7.44 -4.92
C GLN A 85 10.77 6.92 -6.34
N GLU A 86 11.06 5.64 -6.57
CA GLU A 86 10.86 5.02 -7.87
C GLU A 86 9.39 5.07 -8.29
N ALA A 87 8.49 4.73 -7.38
CA ALA A 87 7.05 4.80 -7.63
C ALA A 87 6.60 6.24 -7.91
N GLU A 88 7.10 7.19 -7.14
CA GLU A 88 6.74 8.60 -7.31
C GLU A 88 7.11 9.16 -8.68
N ARG A 89 8.22 8.70 -9.26
CA ARG A 89 8.69 9.20 -10.56
C ARG A 89 7.75 8.87 -11.70
N ILE A 90 6.93 7.85 -11.56
CA ILE A 90 6.00 7.43 -12.63
C ILE A 90 4.54 7.73 -12.29
N THR A 91 4.29 8.42 -11.18
CA THR A 91 2.95 8.85 -10.79
C THR A 91 2.80 10.35 -10.98
N GLU A 92 1.57 10.78 -11.24
CA GLU A 92 1.24 12.20 -11.29
C GLU A 92 0.92 12.71 -9.89
N LYS A 93 0.34 11.84 -9.03
CA LYS A 93 -0.12 12.21 -7.70
C LYS A 93 -0.23 10.95 -6.86
N PHE A 94 0.05 11.05 -5.56
CA PHE A 94 -0.21 9.96 -4.63
C PHE A 94 -0.78 10.52 -3.34
N GLU A 95 -1.66 9.74 -2.70
CA GLU A 95 -2.41 10.19 -1.53
C GLU A 95 -2.46 9.07 -0.48
N PRO A 96 -1.42 8.98 0.39
CA PRO A 96 -1.42 7.99 1.45
C PRO A 96 -2.16 8.50 2.68
N HIS A 97 -3.07 7.67 3.21
CA HIS A 97 -3.77 7.98 4.45
C HIS A 97 -3.89 6.74 5.30
N LEU A 98 -3.85 6.92 6.61
CA LEU A 98 -4.05 5.83 7.56
C LEU A 98 -5.49 5.83 8.06
N TYR A 99 -6.03 4.63 8.22
CA TYR A 99 -7.42 4.41 8.60
C TYR A 99 -7.53 3.33 9.65
N GLU A 100 -8.63 3.34 10.38
CA GLU A 100 -9.05 2.19 11.15
C GLU A 100 -10.36 1.66 10.57
N VAL A 101 -10.56 0.35 10.65
CA VAL A 101 -11.80 -0.26 10.16
C VAL A 101 -12.92 0.07 11.15
N SER A 102 -14.00 0.66 10.66
CA SER A 102 -15.14 1.05 11.49
C SER A 102 -16.27 0.04 11.44
N PHE A 103 -16.47 -0.61 10.30
CA PHE A 103 -17.57 -1.54 10.11
C PHE A 103 -17.25 -2.50 8.98
N VAL A 104 -17.60 -3.77 9.19
CA VAL A 104 -17.48 -4.82 8.17
C VAL A 104 -18.79 -5.55 8.10
N ASP A 105 -19.31 -5.72 6.90
CA ASP A 105 -20.49 -6.54 6.65
C ASP A 105 -20.17 -7.55 5.56
N GLU A 106 -20.59 -8.77 5.74
CA GLU A 106 -20.41 -9.77 4.70
C GLU A 106 -21.63 -10.69 4.64
N VAL A 107 -21.95 -11.14 3.44
CA VAL A 107 -23.02 -12.10 3.20
C VAL A 107 -22.41 -13.49 3.17
N SER A 108 -22.91 -14.39 4.00
CA SER A 108 -22.40 -15.76 4.09
C SER A 108 -23.16 -16.72 3.17
#